data_02b1e8b21dd28467afbe427407c43ef0
#
_entry.id   02b1e8b21dd28467afbe427407c43ef0
#
_cell.length_a   1.000
_cell.length_b   1.000
_cell.length_c   1.000
_cell.angle_alpha   90.00
_cell.angle_beta   90.00
_cell.angle_gamma   90.00
#
_symmetry.space_group_name_H-M   'P 1'
#
loop_
_entity.id
_entity.type
_entity.pdbx_description
1 polymer ?
#
loop_
_entity_poly.entity_id
_entity_poly.type
_entity_poly.pdbx_seq_one_letter_code
_entity_poly.pdbx_strand_id
1 'polypeptide(L)'
;LLAGAMALLMLTACGGGGEVGERVPEAESNLFGTYATSSQASNIKENNKSLQAIADGYLQKDLNTDISIFGTRLVADVHVDGVEDRYLIVTVTANYIGGPLSKLVLKTIEDMVGQKLPGTDVNVHGKGTWVDVGVVVREVGIQKYMAVAIKIENPNYK
;
A
#
# COMPACT_ATOMS: atom_id res chain seq x y z
N LEU A 1 26.25 10.12 -10.28
CA LEU A 1 24.82 10.36 -10.56
C LEU A 1 24.17 9.24 -11.37
N LEU A 2 24.33 7.95 -10.94
CA LEU A 2 23.78 6.79 -11.67
C LEU A 2 23.49 5.60 -10.73
N ALA A 3 23.15 5.85 -9.48
CA ALA A 3 22.88 4.80 -8.49
C ALA A 3 21.39 4.58 -8.17
N GLY A 4 20.49 5.26 -8.85
CA GLY A 4 19.03 5.19 -8.55
C GLY A 4 18.19 4.31 -9.47
N ALA A 5 18.74 3.73 -10.52
CA ALA A 5 17.95 3.10 -11.57
C ALA A 5 17.94 1.56 -11.55
N MET A 6 18.69 0.91 -10.66
CA MET A 6 18.81 -0.57 -10.70
C MET A 6 17.95 -1.33 -9.69
N ALA A 7 17.26 -0.67 -8.78
CA ALA A 7 16.38 -1.37 -7.84
C ALA A 7 15.00 -1.72 -8.43
N LEU A 8 14.66 -1.19 -9.58
CA LEU A 8 13.34 -1.36 -10.22
C LEU A 8 13.19 -2.64 -11.07
N LEU A 9 14.28 -3.37 -11.30
CA LEU A 9 14.26 -4.53 -12.20
C LEU A 9 14.24 -5.89 -11.49
N MET A 10 14.30 -5.94 -10.16
CA MET A 10 14.33 -7.23 -9.45
C MET A 10 12.99 -7.71 -8.89
N LEU A 11 11.93 -6.92 -8.97
CA LEU A 11 10.60 -7.32 -8.50
C LEU A 11 9.75 -8.02 -9.58
N THR A 12 10.22 -8.08 -10.80
CA THR A 12 9.50 -8.78 -11.90
C THR A 12 9.89 -10.25 -12.07
N ALA A 13 10.79 -10.79 -11.25
CA ALA A 13 11.37 -12.11 -11.49
C ALA A 13 11.05 -13.17 -10.42
N CYS A 14 10.11 -12.95 -9.52
CA CYS A 14 9.75 -13.96 -8.53
C CYS A 14 8.25 -14.26 -8.55
N GLY A 15 7.83 -15.15 -9.40
CA GLY A 15 6.51 -15.74 -9.38
C GLY A 15 5.98 -15.96 -10.78
N GLY A 16 5.94 -17.21 -11.25
CA GLY A 16 5.41 -17.62 -12.54
C GLY A 16 3.88 -17.52 -12.63
N GLY A 17 3.31 -16.38 -12.27
CA GLY A 17 1.93 -16.02 -12.53
C GLY A 17 1.93 -14.71 -13.33
N GLY A 18 1.21 -14.65 -14.46
CA GLY A 18 1.03 -13.42 -15.20
C GLY A 18 0.42 -12.31 -14.31
N GLU A 19 0.53 -11.06 -14.73
CA GLU A 19 -0.08 -9.93 -14.03
C GLU A 19 -1.57 -10.18 -13.80
N VAL A 20 -2.04 -9.93 -12.57
CA VAL A 20 -3.45 -10.08 -12.20
C VAL A 20 -4.18 -8.77 -12.40
N GLY A 21 -5.09 -8.74 -13.37
CA GLY A 21 -5.89 -7.57 -13.68
C GLY A 21 -5.11 -6.41 -14.30
N GLU A 22 -5.78 -5.32 -14.56
CA GLU A 22 -5.22 -4.11 -15.17
C GLU A 22 -5.18 -2.95 -14.18
N ARG A 23 -4.15 -2.12 -14.30
CA ARG A 23 -4.04 -0.88 -13.51
C ARG A 23 -5.10 0.12 -13.95
N VAL A 24 -5.68 0.85 -12.99
CA VAL A 24 -6.71 1.88 -13.23
C VAL A 24 -6.21 3.24 -12.76
N PRO A 25 -5.47 3.99 -13.61
CA PRO A 25 -4.79 5.24 -13.21
C PRO A 25 -5.73 6.32 -12.68
N GLU A 26 -6.95 6.40 -13.21
CA GLU A 26 -7.95 7.36 -12.73
C GLU A 26 -8.38 7.06 -11.28
N ALA A 27 -8.63 5.78 -10.97
CA ALA A 27 -8.95 5.36 -9.61
C ALA A 27 -7.76 5.56 -8.65
N GLU A 28 -6.54 5.34 -9.12
CA GLU A 28 -5.32 5.64 -8.35
C GLU A 28 -5.19 7.12 -8.01
N SER A 29 -5.47 8.00 -8.97
CA SER A 29 -5.44 9.46 -8.75
C SER A 29 -6.50 9.89 -7.74
N ASN A 30 -7.70 9.34 -7.82
CA ASN A 30 -8.78 9.61 -6.87
C ASN A 30 -8.44 9.11 -5.47
N LEU A 31 -7.91 7.90 -5.37
CA LEU A 31 -7.49 7.30 -4.10
C LEU A 31 -6.34 8.09 -3.49
N PHE A 32 -5.32 8.44 -4.27
CA PHE A 32 -4.20 9.25 -3.82
C PHE A 32 -4.67 10.62 -3.29
N GLY A 33 -5.58 11.30 -3.99
CA GLY A 33 -6.18 12.54 -3.54
C GLY A 33 -6.84 12.42 -2.17
N THR A 34 -7.51 11.30 -1.89
CA THR A 34 -8.11 11.02 -0.59
C THR A 34 -7.06 10.89 0.51
N TYR A 35 -5.95 10.21 0.24
CA TYR A 35 -4.85 10.04 1.21
C TYR A 35 -4.04 11.32 1.40
N ALA A 36 -3.77 12.04 0.33
CA ALA A 36 -3.00 13.29 0.39
C ALA A 36 -3.69 14.41 1.19
N THR A 37 -5.01 14.32 1.36
CA THR A 37 -5.78 15.27 2.18
C THR A 37 -5.82 14.89 3.66
N SER A 38 -5.27 13.74 4.05
CA SER A 38 -5.20 13.35 5.46
C SER A 38 -4.21 14.25 6.22
N SER A 39 -4.46 14.43 7.51
CA SER A 39 -3.60 15.24 8.36
C SER A 39 -2.18 14.69 8.51
N GLN A 40 -2.02 13.39 8.30
CA GLN A 40 -0.72 12.71 8.37
C GLN A 40 0.06 12.77 7.07
N ALA A 41 -0.62 12.97 5.95
CA ALA A 41 -0.05 12.99 4.60
C ALA A 41 0.02 14.40 3.99
N SER A 42 -0.14 15.45 4.76
CA SER A 42 -0.30 16.83 4.27
C SER A 42 0.88 17.36 3.43
N ASN A 43 2.06 16.78 3.57
CA ASN A 43 3.26 17.17 2.83
C ASN A 43 3.52 16.30 1.58
N ILE A 44 2.68 15.31 1.32
CA ILE A 44 2.85 14.37 0.20
C ILE A 44 2.13 14.94 -1.02
N LYS A 45 2.89 15.21 -2.08
CA LYS A 45 2.40 15.93 -3.28
C LYS A 45 2.20 15.03 -4.48
N GLU A 46 2.83 13.87 -4.50
CA GLU A 46 2.79 12.96 -5.63
C GLU A 46 2.67 11.51 -5.19
N ASN A 47 2.06 10.69 -6.04
CA ASN A 47 1.95 9.26 -5.85
C ASN A 47 3.31 8.61 -6.16
N ASN A 48 4.05 8.21 -5.14
CA ASN A 48 5.43 7.76 -5.24
C ASN A 48 5.55 6.45 -6.03
N LYS A 49 6.28 6.49 -7.14
CA LYS A 49 6.41 5.35 -8.06
C LYS A 49 7.10 4.13 -7.44
N SER A 50 8.08 4.33 -6.59
CA SER A 50 8.75 3.21 -5.91
C SER A 50 7.81 2.51 -4.92
N LEU A 51 7.04 3.28 -4.18
CA LEU A 51 6.02 2.74 -3.28
C LEU A 51 4.85 2.13 -4.05
N GLN A 52 4.47 2.69 -5.20
CA GLN A 52 3.49 2.04 -6.09
C GLN A 52 3.96 0.64 -6.53
N ALA A 53 5.23 0.47 -6.86
CA ALA A 53 5.77 -0.84 -7.26
C ALA A 53 5.69 -1.86 -6.11
N ILE A 54 5.98 -1.45 -4.88
CA ILE A 54 5.84 -2.29 -3.68
C ILE A 54 4.36 -2.63 -3.44
N ALA A 55 3.50 -1.63 -3.47
CA ALA A 55 2.06 -1.79 -3.30
C ALA A 55 1.47 -2.76 -4.34
N ASP A 56 1.86 -2.60 -5.60
CA ASP A 56 1.41 -3.45 -6.69
C ASP A 56 1.88 -4.89 -6.54
N GLY A 57 3.13 -5.10 -6.12
CA GLY A 57 3.67 -6.43 -5.86
C GLY A 57 2.88 -7.18 -4.79
N TYR A 58 2.55 -6.54 -3.67
CA TYR A 58 1.73 -7.14 -2.64
C TYR A 58 0.29 -7.35 -3.09
N LEU A 59 -0.31 -6.39 -3.80
CA LEU A 59 -1.67 -6.54 -4.32
C LEU A 59 -1.78 -7.75 -5.25
N GLN A 60 -0.85 -7.92 -6.17
CA GLN A 60 -0.83 -9.07 -7.08
C GLN A 60 -0.62 -10.39 -6.32
N LYS A 61 0.25 -10.40 -5.30
CA LYS A 61 0.47 -11.56 -4.45
C LYS A 61 -0.82 -11.96 -3.73
N ASP A 62 -1.48 -11.00 -3.10
CA ASP A 62 -2.70 -11.25 -2.35
C ASP A 62 -3.85 -11.67 -3.26
N LEU A 63 -3.99 -11.04 -4.43
CA LEU A 63 -4.96 -11.46 -5.46
C LEU A 63 -4.72 -12.87 -6.00
N ASN A 64 -3.47 -13.35 -6.00
CA ASN A 64 -3.14 -14.72 -6.41
C ASN A 64 -3.36 -15.76 -5.31
N THR A 65 -3.30 -15.35 -4.04
CA THR A 65 -3.40 -16.26 -2.89
C THR A 65 -4.81 -16.35 -2.30
N ASP A 66 -5.62 -15.31 -2.48
CA ASP A 66 -6.96 -15.27 -1.91
C ASP A 66 -7.94 -16.22 -2.59
N ILE A 67 -8.65 -16.97 -1.75
CA ILE A 67 -9.67 -17.92 -2.19
C ILE A 67 -10.93 -17.13 -2.54
N SER A 68 -11.41 -17.31 -3.77
CA SER A 68 -12.70 -16.81 -4.18
C SER A 68 -13.84 -17.52 -3.40
N ILE A 69 -14.53 -16.80 -2.53
CA ILE A 69 -15.75 -17.28 -1.89
C ILE A 69 -16.93 -16.72 -2.69
N PHE A 70 -17.75 -17.61 -3.25
CA PHE A 70 -18.90 -17.26 -4.09
C PHE A 70 -18.59 -16.35 -5.29
N GLY A 71 -17.41 -16.47 -5.89
CA GLY A 71 -17.04 -15.66 -7.05
C GLY A 71 -16.58 -14.23 -6.71
N THR A 72 -16.60 -13.84 -5.45
CA THR A 72 -16.09 -12.55 -4.97
C THR A 72 -14.79 -12.77 -4.21
N ARG A 73 -13.71 -12.15 -4.68
CA ARG A 73 -12.46 -12.10 -3.92
C ARG A 73 -12.57 -11.00 -2.88
N LEU A 74 -12.24 -11.34 -1.64
CA LEU A 74 -12.04 -10.38 -0.58
C LEU A 74 -10.54 -10.32 -0.32
N VAL A 75 -9.97 -9.14 -0.47
CA VAL A 75 -8.58 -8.87 -0.15
C VAL A 75 -8.57 -7.91 1.03
N ALA A 76 -7.88 -8.28 2.08
CA ALA A 76 -7.61 -7.40 3.21
C ALA A 76 -6.39 -7.95 3.96
N ASP A 77 -5.21 -7.39 3.70
CA ASP A 77 -3.98 -7.79 4.37
C ASP A 77 -3.09 -6.58 4.66
N VAL A 78 -2.15 -6.78 5.58
CA VAL A 78 -1.17 -5.76 5.99
C VAL A 78 0.22 -6.37 5.94
N HIS A 79 1.09 -5.76 5.15
CA HIS A 79 2.48 -6.15 5.00
C HIS A 79 3.39 -5.07 5.59
N VAL A 80 4.43 -5.46 6.28
CA VAL A 80 5.39 -4.53 6.90
C VAL A 80 6.80 -4.90 6.48
N ASP A 81 7.50 -3.95 5.86
CA ASP A 81 8.89 -4.06 5.43
C ASP A 81 9.77 -3.06 6.18
N GLY A 82 11.07 -3.32 6.23
CA GLY A 82 12.05 -2.38 6.78
C GLY A 82 12.05 -2.29 8.30
N VAL A 83 11.69 -3.35 9.01
CA VAL A 83 11.64 -3.36 10.49
C VAL A 83 12.99 -3.02 11.13
N GLU A 84 14.10 -3.35 10.45
CA GLU A 84 15.47 -3.04 10.88
C GLU A 84 16.05 -1.79 10.19
N ASP A 85 15.28 -1.19 9.27
CA ASP A 85 15.72 -0.02 8.51
C ASP A 85 15.26 1.29 9.18
N ARG A 86 15.87 2.39 8.71
CA ARG A 86 15.47 3.73 9.14
C ARG A 86 14.00 4.06 8.83
N TYR A 87 13.46 3.45 7.79
CA TYR A 87 12.08 3.65 7.38
C TYR A 87 11.34 2.33 7.29
N LEU A 88 10.15 2.30 7.83
CA LEU A 88 9.17 1.25 7.64
C LEU A 88 8.35 1.53 6.39
N ILE A 89 7.97 0.47 5.70
CA ILE A 89 6.96 0.52 4.65
C ILE A 89 5.81 -0.37 5.09
N VAL A 90 4.66 0.24 5.33
CA VAL A 90 3.42 -0.46 5.66
C VAL A 90 2.55 -0.48 4.42
N THR A 91 2.25 -1.66 3.90
CA THR A 91 1.38 -1.84 2.74
C THR A 91 0.09 -2.49 3.18
N VAL A 92 -1.03 -1.85 2.86
CA VAL A 92 -2.37 -2.38 3.08
C VAL A 92 -3.00 -2.68 1.74
N THR A 93 -3.50 -3.90 1.58
CA THR A 93 -4.29 -4.33 0.42
C THR A 93 -5.74 -4.48 0.82
N ALA A 94 -6.66 -4.06 -0.04
CA ALA A 94 -8.09 -4.15 0.23
C ALA A 94 -8.91 -4.08 -1.06
N ASN A 95 -10.19 -4.44 -0.96
CA ASN A 95 -11.13 -4.14 -2.03
C ASN A 95 -11.27 -2.61 -2.18
N TYR A 96 -11.20 -2.13 -3.41
CA TYR A 96 -11.43 -0.72 -3.69
C TYR A 96 -12.92 -0.42 -3.68
N ILE A 97 -13.32 0.40 -2.74
CA ILE A 97 -14.69 0.87 -2.59
C ILE A 97 -14.63 2.39 -2.69
N GLY A 98 -15.20 2.93 -3.75
CA GLY A 98 -15.25 4.39 -3.96
C GLY A 98 -16.17 5.10 -2.95
N GLY A 99 -16.04 6.41 -2.89
CA GLY A 99 -16.92 7.25 -2.09
C GLY A 99 -16.61 7.29 -0.58
N PRO A 100 -17.63 7.45 0.28
CA PRO A 100 -17.44 7.64 1.73
C PRO A 100 -16.70 6.50 2.42
N LEU A 101 -16.79 5.27 1.89
CA LEU A 101 -16.12 4.10 2.46
C LEU A 101 -14.60 4.15 2.30
N SER A 102 -14.07 4.86 1.31
CA SER A 102 -12.63 5.08 1.21
C SER A 102 -12.06 5.84 2.39
N LYS A 103 -12.84 6.75 2.99
CA LYS A 103 -12.47 7.46 4.22
C LYS A 103 -12.45 6.54 5.44
N LEU A 104 -13.33 5.55 5.48
CA LEU A 104 -13.33 4.56 6.57
C LEU A 104 -12.08 3.68 6.50
N VAL A 105 -11.68 3.26 5.30
CA VAL A 105 -10.43 2.50 5.09
C VAL A 105 -9.23 3.36 5.48
N LEU A 106 -9.19 4.62 5.08
CA LEU A 106 -8.13 5.55 5.48
C LEU A 106 -8.02 5.65 7.00
N LYS A 107 -9.14 5.87 7.68
CA LYS A 107 -9.17 5.92 9.15
C LYS A 107 -8.66 4.62 9.79
N THR A 108 -9.05 3.48 9.24
CA THR A 108 -8.55 2.18 9.72
C THR A 108 -7.04 2.06 9.57
N ILE A 109 -6.49 2.55 8.45
CA ILE A 109 -5.04 2.57 8.22
C ILE A 109 -4.36 3.54 9.20
N GLU A 110 -4.91 4.73 9.39
CA GLU A 110 -4.40 5.71 10.37
C GLU A 110 -4.39 5.13 11.79
N ASP A 111 -5.47 4.45 12.18
CA ASP A 111 -5.60 3.79 13.47
C ASP A 111 -4.59 2.63 13.63
N MET A 112 -4.38 1.83 12.59
CA MET A 112 -3.38 0.75 12.57
C MET A 112 -1.96 1.28 12.67
N VAL A 113 -1.64 2.31 11.92
CA VAL A 113 -0.32 2.97 11.95
C VAL A 113 -0.07 3.63 13.32
N GLY A 114 -1.11 3.99 14.03
CA GLY A 114 -1.04 4.52 15.40
C GLY A 114 -0.83 3.47 16.50
N GLN A 115 -0.86 2.19 16.15
CA GLN A 115 -0.73 1.06 17.09
C GLN A 115 0.51 0.21 16.79
N LYS A 116 0.65 -0.89 17.52
CA LYS A 116 1.67 -1.90 17.21
C LYS A 116 1.38 -2.51 15.82
N LEU A 117 2.34 -2.39 14.92
CA LEU A 117 2.20 -2.92 13.56
C LEU A 117 2.09 -4.45 13.56
N PRO A 118 1.15 -5.03 12.80
CA PRO A 118 0.95 -6.47 12.74
C PRO A 118 2.23 -7.23 12.40
N GLY A 119 2.50 -8.32 13.14
CA GLY A 119 3.68 -9.16 12.90
C GLY A 119 5.01 -8.56 13.33
N THR A 120 5.01 -7.41 14.00
CA THR A 120 6.23 -6.73 14.46
C THR A 120 6.15 -6.32 15.92
N ASP A 121 7.31 -5.97 16.50
CA ASP A 121 7.39 -5.33 17.82
C ASP A 121 7.45 -3.79 17.74
N VAL A 122 7.22 -3.23 16.57
CA VAL A 122 7.28 -1.79 16.34
C VAL A 122 5.95 -1.15 16.71
N ASN A 123 6.00 -0.20 17.62
CA ASN A 123 4.89 0.63 18.00
C ASN A 123 5.06 2.03 17.41
N VAL A 124 4.28 2.34 16.39
CA VAL A 124 4.26 3.65 15.76
C VAL A 124 3.19 4.48 16.46
N HIS A 125 3.50 5.02 17.63
CA HIS A 125 2.55 5.83 18.39
C HIS A 125 2.01 7.00 17.54
N GLY A 126 0.75 6.92 17.13
CA GLY A 126 -0.23 7.93 16.67
C GLY A 126 0.20 9.29 16.10
N LYS A 127 1.47 9.49 15.91
CA LYS A 127 2.10 10.71 15.38
C LYS A 127 3.16 10.39 14.32
N GLY A 128 3.17 9.16 13.79
CA GLY A 128 4.06 8.82 12.71
C GLY A 128 3.73 9.67 11.49
N THR A 129 4.53 10.71 11.25
CA THR A 129 4.42 11.50 10.03
C THR A 129 4.70 10.58 8.84
N TRP A 130 3.75 10.47 7.94
CA TRP A 130 3.97 9.76 6.70
C TRP A 130 4.99 10.53 5.87
N VAL A 131 6.07 9.86 5.54
CA VAL A 131 7.15 10.45 4.73
C VAL A 131 6.77 10.45 3.27
N ASP A 132 6.11 9.37 2.83
CA ASP A 132 5.71 9.20 1.44
C ASP A 132 4.59 8.16 1.32
N VAL A 133 3.84 8.20 0.22
CA VAL A 133 2.72 7.27 -0.06
C VAL A 133 2.74 6.86 -1.54
N GLY A 134 2.50 5.58 -1.78
CA GLY A 134 2.22 5.04 -3.10
C GLY A 134 0.90 4.27 -3.10
N VAL A 135 0.01 4.57 -4.03
CA VAL A 135 -1.28 3.90 -4.19
C VAL A 135 -1.41 3.27 -5.56
N VAL A 136 -2.03 2.10 -5.59
CA VAL A 136 -2.30 1.32 -6.80
C VAL A 136 -3.75 0.84 -6.75
N VAL A 137 -4.41 0.86 -7.89
CA VAL A 137 -5.72 0.24 -8.08
C VAL A 137 -5.67 -0.69 -9.28
N ARG A 138 -6.11 -1.93 -9.08
CA ARG A 138 -6.27 -2.92 -10.16
C ARG A 138 -7.73 -3.33 -10.30
N GLU A 139 -8.13 -3.55 -11.54
CA GLU A 139 -9.44 -4.10 -11.88
C GLU A 139 -9.27 -5.55 -12.34
N VAL A 140 -10.04 -6.45 -11.72
CA VAL A 140 -10.10 -7.87 -12.07
C VAL A 140 -11.56 -8.23 -12.31
N GLY A 141 -11.91 -8.45 -13.58
CA GLY A 141 -13.30 -8.61 -13.97
C GLY A 141 -14.10 -7.32 -13.73
N ILE A 142 -15.10 -7.39 -12.88
CA ILE A 142 -15.96 -6.25 -12.52
C ILE A 142 -15.59 -5.61 -11.18
N GLN A 143 -14.56 -6.10 -10.52
CA GLN A 143 -14.16 -5.65 -9.19
C GLN A 143 -12.83 -4.90 -9.24
N LYS A 144 -12.71 -3.91 -8.37
CA LYS A 144 -11.48 -3.16 -8.17
C LYS A 144 -10.89 -3.46 -6.80
N TYR A 145 -9.58 -3.52 -6.78
CA TYR A 145 -8.77 -3.76 -5.59
C TYR A 145 -7.71 -2.68 -5.48
N MET A 146 -7.33 -2.36 -4.26
CA MET A 146 -6.35 -1.31 -3.99
C MET A 146 -5.22 -1.80 -3.11
N ALA A 147 -4.08 -1.18 -3.25
CA ALA A 147 -2.99 -1.25 -2.29
C ALA A 147 -2.46 0.15 -2.00
N VAL A 148 -2.13 0.37 -0.75
CA VAL A 148 -1.54 1.62 -0.26
C VAL A 148 -0.26 1.27 0.49
N ALA A 149 0.87 1.73 -0.01
CA ALA A 149 2.16 1.63 0.67
C ALA A 149 2.52 2.97 1.30
N ILE A 150 2.76 2.97 2.60
CA ILE A 150 3.06 4.16 3.39
C ILE A 150 4.47 4.04 3.94
N LYS A 151 5.30 5.03 3.69
CA LYS A 151 6.64 5.13 4.27
C LYS A 151 6.61 5.96 5.53
N ILE A 152 7.11 5.40 6.63
CA ILE A 152 7.07 5.99 7.96
C ILE A 152 8.46 5.91 8.58
N GLU A 153 8.88 6.91 9.36
CA GLU A 153 10.11 6.80 10.14
C GLU A 153 9.98 5.70 11.20
N ASN A 154 10.99 4.83 11.26
CA ASN A 154 11.02 3.73 12.21
C ASN A 154 11.46 4.24 13.59
N PRO A 155 10.59 4.23 14.60
CA PRO A 155 10.92 4.71 15.93
C PRO A 155 11.94 3.83 16.66
N ASN A 156 12.15 2.60 16.20
CA ASN A 156 13.09 1.64 16.80
C ASN A 156 14.48 1.69 16.15
N TYR A 157 14.64 2.44 15.05
CA TYR A 157 15.93 2.60 14.40
C TYR A 157 16.88 3.44 15.25
N LYS A 158 18.05 2.91 15.56
CA LYS A 158 19.12 3.56 16.34
C LYS A 158 20.33 3.89 15.50
#